data_e6f50432e3f55cfc0c844d30d3b37c2c
#
_entry.id   e6f50432e3f55cfc0c844d30d3b37c2c
#
_cell.length_a   1.000
_cell.length_b   1.000
_cell.length_c   1.000
_cell.angle_alpha   90.00
_cell.angle_beta   90.00
_cell.angle_gamma   90.00
#
_symmetry.space_group_name_H-M   'P 1'
#
loop_
_entity.id
_entity.type
_entity.pdbx_description
1 polymer ?
#
loop_
_entity_poly.entity_id
_entity_poly.type
_entity_poly.pdbx_seq_one_letter_code
_entity_poly.pdbx_strand_id
1 'polypeptide(L)'
;MTVNFKSHWENVYQSKNENEVSWFQEVPLKSLNIINSLNLRKDSKIIDVGAGESRLVDNLLSFGFKNITVLDISSKSIEKTKQRLGKKSKLVKWVVCDIVDFIPDESFDLWHDRAAFHFFTEKIRIKKYVDLVNNSVNSQGNLIISTFSTNGLLKCSGLQISQYNKNSISELFKEEFKLSYSETSVHQTPFNTNQEFIFNIFSKY
;
A
#
# COMPACT_ATOMS: atom_id res chain seq x y z
N MET A 1 -19.48 16.65 7.37
CA MET A 1 -18.29 16.62 8.25
C MET A 1 -17.15 15.99 7.47
N THR A 2 -16.04 16.68 7.33
CA THR A 2 -14.82 16.13 6.72
C THR A 2 -14.23 15.08 7.66
N VAL A 3 -13.98 13.89 7.13
CA VAL A 3 -13.36 12.79 7.89
C VAL A 3 -11.93 13.17 8.23
N ASN A 4 -11.56 13.13 9.51
CA ASN A 4 -10.16 13.22 9.91
C ASN A 4 -9.53 11.83 9.81
N PHE A 5 -8.90 11.53 8.67
CA PHE A 5 -8.28 10.22 8.41
C PHE A 5 -7.24 9.83 9.46
N LYS A 6 -6.43 10.79 9.93
CA LYS A 6 -5.42 10.50 10.95
C LYS A 6 -6.05 10.00 12.24
N SER A 7 -7.02 10.76 12.78
CA SER A 7 -7.71 10.36 14.02
C SER A 7 -8.44 9.03 13.85
N HIS A 8 -9.05 8.80 12.69
CA HIS A 8 -9.74 7.54 12.39
C HIS A 8 -8.76 6.34 12.49
N TRP A 9 -7.64 6.39 11.76
CA TRP A 9 -6.68 5.28 11.72
C TRP A 9 -5.94 5.11 13.04
N GLU A 10 -5.60 6.20 13.75
CA GLU A 10 -5.05 6.10 15.11
C GLU A 10 -6.00 5.33 16.05
N ASN A 11 -7.30 5.63 16.00
CA ASN A 11 -8.30 4.93 16.81
C ASN A 11 -8.44 3.46 16.42
N VAL A 12 -8.43 3.14 15.13
CA VAL A 12 -8.48 1.75 14.65
C VAL A 12 -7.30 0.96 15.20
N TYR A 13 -6.08 1.45 15.02
CA TYR A 13 -4.88 0.74 15.45
C TYR A 13 -4.64 0.80 16.97
N GLN A 14 -5.27 1.72 17.67
CA GLN A 14 -5.26 1.74 19.14
C GLN A 14 -6.22 0.71 19.74
N SER A 15 -7.39 0.53 19.13
CA SER A 15 -8.48 -0.28 19.70
C SER A 15 -8.53 -1.72 19.22
N LYS A 16 -7.80 -2.06 18.14
CA LYS A 16 -7.83 -3.39 17.52
C LYS A 16 -6.46 -4.05 17.49
N ASN A 17 -6.46 -5.38 17.62
CA ASN A 17 -5.31 -6.21 17.34
C ASN A 17 -5.21 -6.48 15.83
N GLU A 18 -4.04 -6.96 15.36
CA GLU A 18 -3.79 -7.17 13.93
C GLU A 18 -4.78 -8.15 13.27
N ASN A 19 -5.26 -9.16 13.98
CA ASN A 19 -6.22 -10.16 13.48
C ASN A 19 -7.70 -9.74 13.63
N GLU A 20 -7.96 -8.56 14.16
CA GLU A 20 -9.31 -8.00 14.32
C GLU A 20 -9.65 -6.99 13.21
N VAL A 21 -8.82 -6.92 12.18
CA VAL A 21 -9.06 -6.08 11.01
C VAL A 21 -9.23 -6.93 9.75
N SER A 22 -10.14 -6.53 8.87
CA SER A 22 -10.52 -7.35 7.71
C SER A 22 -9.41 -7.51 6.65
N TRP A 23 -8.40 -6.64 6.65
CA TRP A 23 -7.28 -6.67 5.70
C TRP A 23 -6.05 -7.44 6.21
N PHE A 24 -6.12 -8.02 7.41
CA PHE A 24 -5.02 -8.78 7.98
C PHE A 24 -4.63 -9.96 7.10
N GLN A 25 -3.34 -10.14 6.92
CA GLN A 25 -2.73 -11.31 6.28
C GLN A 25 -1.47 -11.69 7.07
N GLU A 26 -1.42 -12.90 7.58
CA GLU A 26 -0.22 -13.40 8.26
C GLU A 26 0.98 -13.43 7.31
N VAL A 27 0.73 -13.84 6.07
CA VAL A 27 1.71 -13.73 4.97
C VAL A 27 1.00 -13.07 3.78
N PRO A 28 1.41 -11.89 3.33
CA PRO A 28 0.80 -11.21 2.18
C PRO A 28 1.26 -11.84 0.85
N LEU A 29 0.89 -13.10 0.64
CA LEU A 29 1.39 -13.95 -0.45
C LEU A 29 1.23 -13.30 -1.83
N LYS A 30 0.10 -12.65 -2.10
CA LYS A 30 -0.12 -12.03 -3.41
C LYS A 30 0.90 -10.92 -3.69
N SER A 31 1.08 -10.00 -2.75
CA SER A 31 2.09 -8.93 -2.86
C SER A 31 3.50 -9.52 -2.99
N LEU A 32 3.84 -10.52 -2.18
CA LEU A 32 5.16 -11.14 -2.20
C LEU A 32 5.45 -11.86 -3.53
N ASN A 33 4.49 -12.60 -4.08
CA ASN A 33 4.62 -13.27 -5.36
C ASN A 33 4.85 -12.27 -6.50
N ILE A 34 4.09 -11.16 -6.49
CA ILE A 34 4.27 -10.09 -7.47
C ILE A 34 5.67 -9.46 -7.33
N ILE A 35 6.06 -9.07 -6.12
CA ILE A 35 7.38 -8.46 -5.86
C ILE A 35 8.50 -9.41 -6.29
N ASN A 36 8.38 -10.70 -6.01
CA ASN A 36 9.36 -11.69 -6.42
C ASN A 36 9.46 -11.83 -7.95
N SER A 37 8.34 -11.72 -8.67
CA SER A 37 8.33 -11.79 -10.14
C SER A 37 8.99 -10.59 -10.82
N LEU A 38 9.14 -9.45 -10.11
CA LEU A 38 9.82 -8.27 -10.64
C LEU A 38 11.35 -8.39 -10.64
N ASN A 39 11.91 -9.45 -10.04
CA ASN A 39 13.35 -9.71 -9.98
C ASN A 39 14.18 -8.51 -9.48
N LEU A 40 13.66 -7.79 -8.48
CA LEU A 40 14.32 -6.63 -7.92
C LEU A 40 15.65 -7.00 -7.25
N ARG A 41 16.63 -6.12 -7.35
CA ARG A 41 17.90 -6.24 -6.62
C ARG A 41 17.65 -6.08 -5.12
N LYS A 42 18.50 -6.68 -4.28
CA LYS A 42 18.34 -6.60 -2.81
C LYS A 42 18.63 -5.21 -2.26
N ASP A 43 19.27 -4.35 -3.04
CA ASP A 43 19.49 -2.93 -2.74
C ASP A 43 18.48 -1.99 -3.41
N SER A 44 17.47 -2.53 -4.11
CA SER A 44 16.35 -1.73 -4.64
C SER A 44 15.61 -0.99 -3.53
N LYS A 45 15.25 0.24 -3.81
CA LYS A 45 14.50 1.11 -2.90
C LYS A 45 13.02 0.82 -3.01
N ILE A 46 12.43 0.34 -1.94
CA ILE A 46 11.02 -0.06 -1.86
C ILE A 46 10.29 0.83 -0.88
N ILE A 47 9.14 1.37 -1.29
CA ILE A 47 8.21 2.02 -0.36
C ILE A 47 6.92 1.21 -0.25
N ASP A 48 6.47 0.95 0.99
CA ASP A 48 5.17 0.37 1.32
C ASP A 48 4.27 1.47 1.92
N VAL A 49 3.23 1.83 1.18
CA VAL A 49 2.37 2.98 1.47
C VAL A 49 1.06 2.54 2.09
N GLY A 50 0.66 3.23 3.18
CA GLY A 50 -0.50 2.83 3.96
C GLY A 50 -0.31 1.45 4.55
N ALA A 51 0.91 1.16 4.99
CA ALA A 51 1.32 -0.17 5.40
C ALA A 51 0.55 -0.72 6.61
N GLY A 52 0.07 0.16 7.48
CA GLY A 52 -0.60 -0.27 8.71
C GLY A 52 0.30 -1.16 9.56
N GLU A 53 -0.26 -2.27 10.03
CA GLU A 53 0.45 -3.36 10.70
C GLU A 53 0.79 -4.51 9.74
N SER A 54 0.87 -4.25 8.42
CA SER A 54 1.19 -5.26 7.41
C SER A 54 2.49 -5.98 7.72
N ARG A 55 2.51 -7.28 7.48
CA ARG A 55 3.71 -8.13 7.58
C ARG A 55 4.54 -8.15 6.28
N LEU A 56 4.28 -7.24 5.35
CA LEU A 56 5.06 -7.14 4.13
C LEU A 56 6.52 -6.81 4.45
N VAL A 57 6.75 -5.82 5.31
CA VAL A 57 8.11 -5.40 5.71
C VAL A 57 8.90 -6.53 6.37
N ASP A 58 8.25 -7.38 7.20
CA ASP A 58 8.89 -8.54 7.83
C ASP A 58 9.44 -9.51 6.77
N ASN A 59 8.62 -9.78 5.76
CA ASN A 59 8.97 -10.69 4.66
C ASN A 59 10.03 -10.06 3.73
N LEU A 60 9.93 -8.77 3.40
CA LEU A 60 10.94 -8.09 2.59
C LEU A 60 12.32 -8.14 3.26
N LEU A 61 12.38 -7.89 4.57
CA LEU A 61 13.62 -8.03 5.35
C LEU A 61 14.14 -9.47 5.33
N SER A 62 13.26 -10.47 5.45
CA SER A 62 13.65 -11.88 5.40
C SER A 62 14.17 -12.29 4.01
N PHE A 63 13.67 -11.67 2.95
CA PHE A 63 14.14 -11.86 1.58
C PHE A 63 15.44 -11.11 1.29
N GLY A 64 15.96 -10.35 2.27
CA GLY A 64 17.25 -9.67 2.19
C GLY A 64 17.19 -8.29 1.52
N PHE A 65 16.02 -7.69 1.34
CA PHE A 65 15.92 -6.30 0.90
C PHE A 65 16.46 -5.36 1.99
N LYS A 66 17.21 -4.32 1.58
CA LYS A 66 17.98 -3.45 2.49
C LYS A 66 17.45 -2.03 2.57
N ASN A 67 16.77 -1.56 1.54
CA ASN A 67 16.31 -0.18 1.41
C ASN A 67 14.77 -0.16 1.40
N ILE A 68 14.18 -0.27 2.58
CA ILE A 68 12.73 -0.33 2.76
C ILE A 68 12.27 0.92 3.49
N THR A 69 11.32 1.63 2.91
CA THR A 69 10.56 2.72 3.53
C THR A 69 9.15 2.24 3.81
N VAL A 70 8.68 2.42 5.02
CA VAL A 70 7.30 2.13 5.42
C VAL A 70 6.63 3.43 5.80
N LEU A 71 5.52 3.73 5.13
CA LEU A 71 4.73 4.94 5.35
C LEU A 71 3.32 4.59 5.78
N ASP A 72 2.86 5.22 6.86
CA ASP A 72 1.46 5.19 7.29
C ASP A 72 1.06 6.50 7.95
N ILE A 73 -0.23 6.83 7.90
CA ILE A 73 -0.77 8.03 8.56
C ILE A 73 -0.84 7.85 10.08
N SER A 74 -0.94 6.59 10.55
CA SER A 74 -1.06 6.25 11.96
C SER A 74 0.31 5.99 12.59
N SER A 75 0.64 6.76 13.61
CA SER A 75 1.82 6.49 14.44
C SER A 75 1.69 5.18 15.21
N LYS A 76 0.46 4.79 15.59
CA LYS A 76 0.20 3.56 16.33
C LYS A 76 0.51 2.31 15.53
N SER A 77 0.12 2.27 14.24
CA SER A 77 0.46 1.14 13.38
C SER A 77 1.97 0.99 13.21
N ILE A 78 2.68 2.10 13.02
CA ILE A 78 4.14 2.14 12.92
C ILE A 78 4.80 1.66 14.23
N GLU A 79 4.35 2.15 15.39
CA GLU A 79 4.87 1.72 16.70
C GLU A 79 4.72 0.21 16.90
N LYS A 80 3.53 -0.35 16.65
CA LYS A 80 3.26 -1.79 16.76
C LYS A 80 4.15 -2.60 15.82
N THR A 81 4.29 -2.17 14.56
CA THR A 81 5.17 -2.84 13.59
C THR A 81 6.64 -2.79 14.02
N LYS A 82 7.12 -1.66 14.53
CA LYS A 82 8.47 -1.55 15.11
C LYS A 82 8.68 -2.48 16.30
N GLN A 83 7.70 -2.58 17.19
CA GLN A 83 7.74 -3.49 18.34
C GLN A 83 7.83 -4.95 17.88
N ARG A 84 7.00 -5.37 16.91
CA ARG A 84 7.02 -6.71 16.32
C ARG A 84 8.37 -7.04 15.68
N LEU A 85 8.96 -6.12 14.93
CA LEU A 85 10.26 -6.30 14.28
C LEU A 85 11.44 -6.30 15.27
N GLY A 86 11.29 -5.69 16.45
CA GLY A 86 12.34 -5.56 17.44
C GLY A 86 13.60 -4.89 16.86
N LYS A 87 14.76 -5.53 17.02
CA LYS A 87 16.05 -4.97 16.52
C LYS A 87 16.06 -4.72 15.01
N LYS A 88 15.30 -5.50 14.21
CA LYS A 88 15.23 -5.34 12.77
C LYS A 88 14.56 -4.03 12.34
N SER A 89 13.77 -3.39 13.22
CA SER A 89 13.13 -2.10 12.92
C SER A 89 14.13 -0.99 12.58
N LYS A 90 15.39 -1.11 13.03
CA LYS A 90 16.48 -0.17 12.70
C LYS A 90 16.94 -0.26 11.23
N LEU A 91 16.54 -1.29 10.51
CA LEU A 91 16.87 -1.51 9.08
C LEU A 91 15.85 -0.87 8.14
N VAL A 92 14.81 -0.23 8.67
CA VAL A 92 13.68 0.31 7.91
C VAL A 92 13.57 1.80 8.16
N LYS A 93 13.32 2.57 7.08
CA LYS A 93 12.97 3.98 7.14
C LYS A 93 11.46 4.08 7.43
N TRP A 94 11.11 4.81 8.50
CA TRP A 94 9.73 4.96 8.94
C TRP A 94 9.24 6.38 8.71
N VAL A 95 8.08 6.51 8.08
CA VAL A 95 7.44 7.79 7.80
C VAL A 95 6.02 7.78 8.35
N VAL A 96 5.67 8.78 9.17
CA VAL A 96 4.33 8.97 9.72
C VAL A 96 3.76 10.25 9.16
N CYS A 97 2.96 10.14 8.09
CA CYS A 97 2.27 11.29 7.48
C CYS A 97 1.09 10.82 6.61
N ASP A 98 0.20 11.74 6.27
CA ASP A 98 -0.72 11.51 5.15
C ASP A 98 0.10 11.45 3.86
N ILE A 99 -0.13 10.42 3.03
CA ILE A 99 0.64 10.21 1.81
C ILE A 99 0.59 11.40 0.84
N VAL A 100 -0.51 12.15 0.80
CA VAL A 100 -0.63 13.31 -0.09
C VAL A 100 0.16 14.54 0.39
N ASP A 101 0.70 14.48 1.60
CA ASP A 101 1.59 15.47 2.19
C ASP A 101 3.05 14.97 2.28
N PHE A 102 3.30 13.74 1.81
CA PHE A 102 4.63 13.15 1.79
C PHE A 102 5.52 13.83 0.76
N ILE A 103 6.70 14.26 1.19
CA ILE A 103 7.74 14.80 0.32
C ILE A 103 8.93 13.84 0.41
N PRO A 104 9.12 12.96 -0.58
CA PRO A 104 10.22 12.02 -0.59
C PRO A 104 11.56 12.74 -0.81
N ASP A 105 12.60 12.32 -0.09
CA ASP A 105 13.99 12.77 -0.25
C ASP A 105 14.77 11.88 -1.23
N GLU A 106 14.12 10.84 -1.77
CA GLU A 106 14.68 9.91 -2.74
C GLU A 106 13.58 9.35 -3.66
N SER A 107 13.97 8.74 -4.77
CA SER A 107 13.07 8.02 -5.65
C SER A 107 13.13 6.52 -5.39
N PHE A 108 12.07 5.79 -5.78
CA PHE A 108 11.87 4.38 -5.46
C PHE A 108 11.89 3.51 -6.73
N ASP A 109 12.45 2.30 -6.60
CA ASP A 109 12.40 1.27 -7.65
C ASP A 109 11.09 0.50 -7.61
N LEU A 110 10.45 0.44 -6.44
CA LEU A 110 9.13 -0.11 -6.24
C LEU A 110 8.30 0.75 -5.29
N TRP A 111 7.14 1.15 -5.78
CA TRP A 111 6.05 1.73 -4.99
C TRP A 111 4.98 0.66 -4.80
N HIS A 112 4.73 0.27 -3.56
CA HIS A 112 3.70 -0.70 -3.21
C HIS A 112 2.59 -0.03 -2.41
N ASP A 113 1.34 -0.18 -2.85
CA ASP A 113 0.13 0.26 -2.15
C ASP A 113 -0.90 -0.87 -2.20
N ARG A 114 -1.23 -1.42 -1.06
CA ARG A 114 -2.30 -2.40 -0.92
C ARG A 114 -3.38 -1.87 0.01
N ALA A 115 -4.51 -1.49 -0.57
CA ALA A 115 -5.71 -1.06 0.16
C ALA A 115 -5.56 0.30 0.87
N ALA A 116 -4.68 1.21 0.38
CA ALA A 116 -4.63 2.58 0.86
C ALA A 116 -5.20 3.58 -0.15
N PHE A 117 -4.82 3.47 -1.42
CA PHE A 117 -5.27 4.38 -2.48
C PHE A 117 -6.79 4.47 -2.61
N HIS A 118 -7.52 3.40 -2.40
CA HIS A 118 -8.98 3.40 -2.56
C HIS A 118 -9.73 4.31 -1.55
N PHE A 119 -9.07 4.76 -0.48
CA PHE A 119 -9.66 5.74 0.45
C PHE A 119 -9.71 7.16 -0.11
N PHE A 120 -9.02 7.43 -1.21
CA PHE A 120 -9.15 8.72 -1.90
C PHE A 120 -10.39 8.70 -2.78
N THR A 121 -11.41 9.44 -2.34
CA THR A 121 -12.70 9.61 -3.07
C THR A 121 -12.80 10.96 -3.73
N GLU A 122 -11.96 11.92 -3.36
CA GLU A 122 -11.93 13.27 -3.92
C GLU A 122 -10.90 13.36 -5.05
N LYS A 123 -11.32 13.88 -6.21
CA LYS A 123 -10.47 14.01 -7.40
C LYS A 123 -9.15 14.73 -7.13
N ILE A 124 -9.19 15.76 -6.26
CA ILE A 124 -7.97 16.53 -5.91
C ILE A 124 -6.95 15.67 -5.17
N ARG A 125 -7.40 14.80 -4.25
CA ARG A 125 -6.51 13.89 -3.51
C ARG A 125 -5.99 12.78 -4.39
N ILE A 126 -6.84 12.23 -5.28
CA ILE A 126 -6.44 11.24 -6.29
C ILE A 126 -5.33 11.83 -7.17
N LYS A 127 -5.55 13.05 -7.70
CA LYS A 127 -4.53 13.72 -8.52
C LYS A 127 -3.22 13.92 -7.78
N LYS A 128 -3.25 14.44 -6.55
CA LYS A 128 -2.04 14.62 -5.73
C LYS A 128 -1.27 13.32 -5.53
N TYR A 129 -1.99 12.20 -5.27
CA TYR A 129 -1.37 10.89 -5.14
C TYR A 129 -0.71 10.45 -6.44
N VAL A 130 -1.41 10.56 -7.57
CA VAL A 130 -0.89 10.19 -8.90
C VAL A 130 0.35 11.04 -9.23
N ASP A 131 0.28 12.36 -9.05
CA ASP A 131 1.42 13.25 -9.27
C ASP A 131 2.62 12.88 -8.39
N LEU A 132 2.38 12.51 -7.12
CA LEU A 132 3.41 12.06 -6.21
C LEU A 132 4.08 10.77 -6.70
N VAL A 133 3.30 9.76 -7.08
CA VAL A 133 3.82 8.49 -7.62
C VAL A 133 4.63 8.73 -8.89
N ASN A 134 4.09 9.56 -9.81
CA ASN A 134 4.76 9.91 -11.06
C ASN A 134 6.14 10.53 -10.82
N ASN A 135 6.28 11.36 -9.80
CA ASN A 135 7.54 12.05 -9.49
C ASN A 135 8.50 11.25 -8.60
N SER A 136 8.00 10.20 -7.92
CA SER A 136 8.78 9.48 -6.90
C SER A 136 9.25 8.09 -7.33
N VAL A 137 8.68 7.51 -8.38
CA VAL A 137 9.15 6.23 -8.92
C VAL A 137 10.23 6.48 -9.96
N ASN A 138 11.33 5.73 -9.90
CA ASN A 138 12.43 5.79 -10.88
C ASN A 138 11.95 5.42 -12.28
N SER A 139 12.61 5.92 -13.34
CA SER A 139 12.46 5.39 -14.69
C SER A 139 12.75 3.88 -14.67
N GLN A 140 11.92 3.08 -15.34
CA GLN A 140 11.91 1.61 -15.30
C GLN A 140 11.55 1.02 -13.90
N GLY A 141 11.19 1.85 -12.92
CA GLY A 141 10.64 1.41 -11.64
C GLY A 141 9.22 0.87 -11.79
N ASN A 142 8.70 0.30 -10.72
CA ASN A 142 7.41 -0.37 -10.72
C ASN A 142 6.46 0.25 -9.70
N LEU A 143 5.17 0.24 -10.05
CA LEU A 143 4.06 0.54 -9.16
C LEU A 143 3.21 -0.72 -9.01
N ILE A 144 3.04 -1.20 -7.79
CA ILE A 144 2.01 -2.18 -7.42
C ILE A 144 0.92 -1.43 -6.69
N ILE A 145 -0.30 -1.45 -7.21
CA ILE A 145 -1.45 -0.83 -6.58
C ILE A 145 -2.62 -1.80 -6.52
N SER A 146 -3.14 -2.03 -5.32
CA SER A 146 -4.27 -2.92 -5.09
C SER A 146 -5.40 -2.20 -4.38
N THR A 147 -6.58 -2.26 -4.98
CA THR A 147 -7.80 -1.60 -4.51
C THR A 147 -8.95 -2.60 -4.46
N PHE A 148 -10.07 -2.26 -3.83
CA PHE A 148 -11.29 -3.00 -4.09
C PHE A 148 -11.64 -2.93 -5.57
N SER A 149 -12.06 -4.08 -6.14
CA SER A 149 -12.60 -4.16 -7.49
C SER A 149 -13.98 -3.53 -7.57
N THR A 150 -14.52 -3.36 -8.77
CA THR A 150 -15.88 -2.86 -8.97
C THR A 150 -16.97 -3.81 -8.44
N ASN A 151 -16.63 -5.06 -8.14
CA ASN A 151 -17.50 -6.04 -7.48
C ASN A 151 -17.26 -6.10 -5.96
N GLY A 152 -16.26 -5.38 -5.45
CA GLY A 152 -15.91 -5.35 -4.04
C GLY A 152 -16.85 -4.49 -3.19
N LEU A 153 -16.43 -4.22 -1.96
CA LEU A 153 -17.21 -3.42 -1.02
C LEU A 153 -17.17 -1.92 -1.40
N LEU A 154 -18.22 -1.19 -1.03
CA LEU A 154 -18.29 0.28 -1.16
C LEU A 154 -17.74 1.03 0.05
N LYS A 155 -17.50 0.30 1.14
CA LYS A 155 -16.93 0.85 2.38
C LYS A 155 -15.87 -0.08 2.94
N CYS A 156 -14.84 0.49 3.55
CA CYS A 156 -13.83 -0.22 4.31
C CYS A 156 -13.58 0.50 5.63
N SER A 157 -13.53 -0.25 6.74
CA SER A 157 -13.36 0.34 8.09
C SER A 157 -14.34 1.49 8.40
N GLY A 158 -15.59 1.41 7.90
CA GLY A 158 -16.61 2.45 8.07
C GLY A 158 -16.47 3.67 7.12
N LEU A 159 -15.39 3.76 6.36
CA LEU A 159 -15.14 4.83 5.40
C LEU A 159 -15.62 4.48 4.00
N GLN A 160 -16.10 5.48 3.27
CA GLN A 160 -16.35 5.35 1.83
C GLN A 160 -15.04 5.14 1.10
N ILE A 161 -15.08 4.31 0.02
CA ILE A 161 -13.91 4.07 -0.82
C ILE A 161 -14.27 4.23 -2.30
N SER A 162 -13.26 4.40 -3.12
CA SER A 162 -13.35 4.32 -4.58
C SER A 162 -13.03 2.90 -5.04
N GLN A 163 -13.88 2.36 -5.90
CA GLN A 163 -13.64 1.07 -6.55
C GLN A 163 -12.97 1.30 -7.90
N TYR A 164 -12.13 0.36 -8.30
CA TYR A 164 -11.43 0.43 -9.57
C TYR A 164 -11.53 -0.87 -10.34
N ASN A 165 -11.49 -0.76 -11.67
CA ASN A 165 -11.22 -1.86 -12.58
C ASN A 165 -9.92 -1.59 -13.35
N LYS A 166 -9.50 -2.55 -14.14
CA LYS A 166 -8.28 -2.44 -14.97
C LYS A 166 -8.22 -1.13 -15.77
N ASN A 167 -9.32 -0.74 -16.41
CA ASN A 167 -9.35 0.43 -17.29
C ASN A 167 -9.30 1.73 -16.48
N SER A 168 -10.12 1.84 -15.43
CA SER A 168 -10.21 3.07 -14.63
C SER A 168 -8.91 3.36 -13.87
N ILE A 169 -8.20 2.33 -13.37
CA ILE A 169 -6.93 2.53 -12.69
C ILE A 169 -5.81 2.84 -13.71
N SER A 170 -5.82 2.18 -14.88
CA SER A 170 -4.83 2.45 -15.94
C SER A 170 -4.91 3.88 -16.46
N GLU A 171 -6.11 4.42 -16.57
CA GLU A 171 -6.33 5.78 -17.05
C GLU A 171 -5.67 6.83 -16.14
N LEU A 172 -5.56 6.55 -14.83
CA LEU A 172 -4.93 7.46 -13.87
C LEU A 172 -3.40 7.56 -14.03
N PHE A 173 -2.76 6.49 -14.48
CA PHE A 173 -1.30 6.39 -14.53
C PHE A 173 -0.71 6.34 -15.94
N LYS A 174 -1.53 6.40 -16.98
CA LYS A 174 -1.13 6.16 -18.38
C LYS A 174 -0.05 7.10 -18.94
N GLU A 175 0.07 8.31 -18.37
CA GLU A 175 1.01 9.33 -18.86
C GLU A 175 2.48 8.91 -18.58
N GLU A 176 2.72 8.28 -17.41
CA GLU A 176 4.07 7.95 -16.93
C GLU A 176 4.30 6.43 -16.83
N PHE A 177 3.22 5.64 -16.89
CA PHE A 177 3.30 4.20 -16.64
C PHE A 177 2.53 3.39 -17.69
N LYS A 178 3.09 2.23 -18.02
CA LYS A 178 2.44 1.17 -18.76
C LYS A 178 1.92 0.10 -17.81
N LEU A 179 0.65 -0.26 -17.91
CA LEU A 179 0.11 -1.42 -17.20
C LEU A 179 0.73 -2.71 -17.74
N SER A 180 1.47 -3.42 -16.89
CA SER A 180 2.15 -4.67 -17.26
C SER A 180 1.30 -5.90 -16.91
N TYR A 181 0.53 -5.84 -15.81
CA TYR A 181 -0.32 -6.94 -15.37
C TYR A 181 -1.50 -6.45 -14.54
N SER A 182 -2.62 -7.14 -14.62
CA SER A 182 -3.82 -6.86 -13.82
C SER A 182 -4.55 -8.16 -13.53
N GLU A 183 -4.91 -8.39 -12.27
CA GLU A 183 -5.61 -9.60 -11.83
C GLU A 183 -6.53 -9.29 -10.65
N THR A 184 -7.74 -9.85 -10.68
CA THR A 184 -8.65 -9.88 -9.54
C THR A 184 -8.28 -11.00 -8.59
N SER A 185 -8.30 -10.73 -7.29
CA SER A 185 -7.94 -11.67 -6.24
C SER A 185 -8.93 -11.56 -5.07
N VAL A 186 -9.33 -12.70 -4.54
CA VAL A 186 -10.20 -12.76 -3.36
C VAL A 186 -9.33 -12.90 -2.11
N HIS A 187 -9.50 -11.98 -1.18
CA HIS A 187 -8.95 -12.04 0.17
C HIS A 187 -10.00 -12.60 1.12
N GLN A 188 -9.67 -13.71 1.79
CA GLN A 188 -10.47 -14.20 2.90
C GLN A 188 -10.04 -13.47 4.17
N THR A 189 -11.00 -12.77 4.78
CA THR A 189 -10.74 -12.02 6.02
C THR A 189 -10.64 -12.97 7.23
N PRO A 190 -10.09 -12.52 8.37
CA PRO A 190 -10.12 -13.29 9.64
C PRO A 190 -11.54 -13.63 10.12
N PHE A 191 -12.56 -12.97 9.58
CA PHE A 191 -13.96 -13.18 9.92
C PHE A 191 -14.68 -14.15 8.95
N ASN A 192 -13.93 -14.89 8.12
CA ASN A 192 -14.44 -15.82 7.10
C ASN A 192 -15.36 -15.14 6.05
N THR A 193 -15.14 -13.87 5.78
CA THR A 193 -15.79 -13.14 4.68
C THR A 193 -14.82 -12.91 3.55
N ASN A 194 -15.34 -12.80 2.32
CA ASN A 194 -14.53 -12.58 1.13
C ASN A 194 -14.53 -11.10 0.74
N GLN A 195 -13.37 -10.60 0.35
CA GLN A 195 -13.18 -9.27 -0.19
C GLN A 195 -12.47 -9.37 -1.54
N GLU A 196 -13.08 -8.84 -2.59
CA GLU A 196 -12.49 -8.87 -3.93
C GLU A 196 -11.66 -7.61 -4.17
N PHE A 197 -10.38 -7.84 -4.46
CA PHE A 197 -9.41 -6.81 -4.83
C PHE A 197 -8.98 -6.98 -6.28
N ILE A 198 -8.57 -5.88 -6.89
CA ILE A 198 -7.82 -5.90 -8.15
C ILE A 198 -6.38 -5.45 -7.87
N PHE A 199 -5.42 -6.27 -8.28
CA PHE A 199 -4.00 -5.97 -8.25
C PHE A 199 -3.54 -5.52 -9.63
N ASN A 200 -2.88 -4.39 -9.68
CA ASN A 200 -2.35 -3.84 -10.92
C ASN A 200 -0.86 -3.56 -10.76
N ILE A 201 -0.09 -3.96 -11.76
CA ILE A 201 1.35 -3.78 -11.81
C ILE A 201 1.64 -2.89 -13.02
N PHE A 202 2.32 -1.80 -12.75
CA PHE A 202 2.74 -0.87 -13.77
C PHE A 202 4.26 -0.77 -13.79
N SER A 203 4.80 -0.57 -14.99
CA SER A 203 6.22 -0.24 -15.20
C SER A 203 6.30 1.19 -15.70
N LYS A 204 7.16 1.99 -15.09
CA LYS A 204 7.40 3.37 -15.52
C LYS A 204 8.19 3.38 -16.83
N TYR A 205 7.88 4.34 -17.73
CA TYR A 205 8.59 4.53 -19.00
C TYR A 205 10.04 4.95 -18.80
#